data_9441d986e6944e2bd4b07a106af66c60
#
_entry.id   9441d986e6944e2bd4b07a106af66c60
#
_cell.length_a   1.000
_cell.length_b   1.000
_cell.length_c   1.000
_cell.angle_alpha   90.00
_cell.angle_beta   90.00
_cell.angle_gamma   90.00
#
_symmetry.space_group_name_H-M   'P 1'
#
loop_
_entity.id
_entity.type
_entity.pdbx_description
1 polymer ?
#
loop_
_entity_poly.entity_id
_entity_poly.type
_entity_poly.pdbx_seq_one_letter_code
_entity_poly.pdbx_strand_id
1 'polypeptide(L)'
;MRAAHNSQFKTQNSKFKTHNMFDFGIKDIIDIFLVALMLYYIYRLMKESRSLNVFIGIIVFVLVWLFVSQVLEMRLLGAILDKLVSVGVIGIIVLFQEEIRRFLYSLGAHQRFRAFANLFVGASKEKIVDKETIMPIVMACIDLSRGKVGALIVIERGIRLDDIVDTGDVIDARINQRLIENIFFKNSPLHDGAMIIVGKRIRAAGCILPVSHNHDIPKELGLRHRAALGISQDSDAIAIVVSEETGGISVAIKGAFQLRLSAEKLENILSKEMNL
;
A
#
# COMPACT_ATOMS: atom_id res chain seq x y z
N MET A 1 5.37 -10.57 89.99
CA MET A 1 5.45 -9.36 89.19
C MET A 1 6.79 -9.35 88.44
N ARG A 2 6.84 -9.46 87.20
CA ARG A 2 7.90 -9.38 86.14
C ARG A 2 7.95 -10.67 85.30
N ALA A 3 6.96 -10.87 84.47
CA ALA A 3 7.08 -11.84 83.39
C ALA A 3 5.98 -11.49 82.36
N ALA A 4 6.14 -10.45 81.63
CA ALA A 4 5.26 -10.17 80.47
C ALA A 4 5.83 -9.03 79.60
N HIS A 5 7.04 -9.12 79.16
CA HIS A 5 7.52 -8.14 78.15
C HIS A 5 8.61 -8.68 77.23
N ASN A 6 8.41 -9.87 76.67
CA ASN A 6 9.40 -10.43 75.72
C ASN A 6 8.81 -11.36 74.67
N SER A 7 7.74 -10.95 74.01
CA SER A 7 7.20 -11.78 72.94
C SER A 7 6.67 -11.01 71.71
N GLN A 8 7.20 -9.84 71.39
CA GLN A 8 6.77 -9.07 70.22
C GLN A 8 7.91 -8.67 69.28
N PHE A 9 9.05 -9.33 69.32
CA PHE A 9 10.06 -9.26 68.28
C PHE A 9 10.00 -10.53 67.39
N LYS A 10 8.84 -10.82 66.84
CA LYS A 10 8.71 -11.79 65.78
C LYS A 10 8.91 -11.07 64.44
N THR A 11 10.19 -11.10 64.00
CA THR A 11 10.61 -11.26 62.60
C THR A 11 9.60 -10.83 61.58
N GLN A 12 9.59 -9.57 61.22
CA GLN A 12 9.15 -9.12 59.94
C GLN A 12 10.27 -9.44 58.91
N ASN A 13 10.43 -10.69 58.58
CA ASN A 13 11.16 -11.08 57.37
C ASN A 13 10.33 -10.63 56.19
N SER A 14 10.53 -9.38 55.78
CA SER A 14 10.14 -8.91 54.47
C SER A 14 10.76 -9.85 53.45
N LYS A 15 9.90 -10.65 52.83
CA LYS A 15 10.22 -11.34 51.60
C LYS A 15 10.55 -10.26 50.55
N PHE A 16 11.81 -9.87 50.51
CA PHE A 16 12.36 -9.28 49.29
C PHE A 16 12.26 -10.39 48.23
N LYS A 17 11.16 -10.35 47.48
CA LYS A 17 11.10 -11.02 46.20
C LYS A 17 12.20 -10.38 45.35
N THR A 18 13.37 -10.99 45.33
CA THR A 18 14.32 -10.75 44.24
C THR A 18 13.59 -11.12 42.97
N HIS A 19 13.12 -10.08 42.29
CA HIS A 19 12.63 -10.19 40.91
C HIS A 19 13.87 -10.66 40.14
N ASN A 20 13.92 -11.94 39.83
CA ASN A 20 14.88 -12.46 38.86
C ASN A 20 14.58 -11.71 37.54
N MET A 21 15.45 -10.78 37.19
CA MET A 21 15.31 -9.86 36.06
C MET A 21 15.46 -10.56 34.70
N PHE A 22 15.53 -11.90 34.65
CA PHE A 22 15.72 -12.70 33.45
C PHE A 22 15.06 -14.11 33.54
N ASP A 23 13.81 -14.18 34.01
CA ASP A 23 13.01 -15.37 33.71
C ASP A 23 12.50 -15.24 32.27
N PHE A 24 13.35 -15.59 31.29
CA PHE A 24 12.94 -15.70 29.88
C PHE A 24 11.93 -16.83 29.74
N GLY A 25 10.66 -16.48 29.80
CA GLY A 25 9.55 -17.38 29.54
C GLY A 25 9.24 -17.49 28.04
N ILE A 26 8.46 -18.49 27.70
CA ILE A 26 7.94 -18.65 26.33
C ILE A 26 7.20 -17.38 25.87
N LYS A 27 6.59 -16.62 26.79
CA LYS A 27 5.90 -15.35 26.53
C LYS A 27 6.86 -14.26 26.02
N ASP A 28 8.07 -14.19 26.60
CA ASP A 28 9.07 -13.17 26.23
C ASP A 28 9.63 -13.45 24.83
N ILE A 29 9.80 -14.73 24.48
CA ILE A 29 10.21 -15.12 23.12
C ILE A 29 9.14 -14.73 22.09
N ILE A 30 7.86 -14.95 22.41
CA ILE A 30 6.74 -14.57 21.53
C ILE A 30 6.66 -13.04 21.41
N ASP A 31 6.86 -12.31 22.52
CA ASP A 31 6.85 -10.85 22.52
C ASP A 31 7.98 -10.26 21.66
N ILE A 32 9.21 -10.74 21.85
CA ILE A 32 10.37 -10.36 21.03
C ILE A 32 10.11 -10.67 19.55
N PHE A 33 9.54 -11.85 19.24
CA PHE A 33 9.22 -12.22 17.87
C PHE A 33 8.13 -11.33 17.25
N LEU A 34 7.08 -11.00 18.01
CA LEU A 34 6.02 -10.11 17.55
C LEU A 34 6.53 -8.69 17.31
N VAL A 35 7.36 -8.18 18.23
CA VAL A 35 7.98 -6.85 18.06
C VAL A 35 8.92 -6.84 16.85
N ALA A 36 9.74 -7.86 16.67
CA ALA A 36 10.62 -7.98 15.50
C ALA A 36 9.81 -8.05 14.19
N LEU A 37 8.72 -8.81 14.18
CA LEU A 37 7.81 -8.91 13.04
C LEU A 37 7.15 -7.57 12.74
N MET A 38 6.68 -6.86 13.76
CA MET A 38 6.09 -5.53 13.63
C MET A 38 7.10 -4.53 13.05
N LEU A 39 8.32 -4.49 13.58
CA LEU A 39 9.39 -3.63 13.07
C LEU A 39 9.78 -3.98 11.63
N TYR A 40 9.81 -5.28 11.28
CA TYR A 40 10.05 -5.73 9.91
C TYR A 40 8.96 -5.25 8.94
N TYR A 41 7.69 -5.31 9.33
CA TYR A 41 6.58 -4.82 8.51
C TYR A 41 6.63 -3.30 8.34
N ILE A 42 6.94 -2.56 9.40
CA ILE A 42 7.12 -1.11 9.36
C ILE A 42 8.28 -0.76 8.41
N TYR A 43 9.43 -1.42 8.56
CA TYR A 43 10.59 -1.23 7.67
C TYR A 43 10.25 -1.52 6.21
N ARG A 44 9.55 -2.61 5.92
CA ARG A 44 9.13 -2.98 4.57
C ARG A 44 8.19 -1.95 3.96
N LEU A 45 7.21 -1.47 4.74
CA LEU A 45 6.27 -0.43 4.31
C LEU A 45 7.00 0.86 3.93
N MET A 46 8.03 1.21 4.70
CA MET A 46 8.78 2.45 4.53
C MET A 46 9.83 2.38 3.43
N LYS A 47 10.36 1.19 3.13
CA LYS A 47 11.34 1.00 2.05
C LYS A 47 10.76 1.36 0.68
N GLU A 48 9.45 1.21 0.50
CA GLU A 48 8.73 1.54 -0.74
C GLU A 48 8.33 3.03 -0.80
N SER A 49 8.45 3.77 0.31
CA SER A 49 8.08 5.18 0.46
C SER A 49 9.31 6.08 0.48
N ARG A 50 9.19 7.30 -0.09
CA ARG A 50 10.22 8.37 -0.01
C ARG A 50 10.45 8.88 1.43
N SER A 51 9.63 8.47 2.38
CA SER A 51 9.62 8.92 3.77
C SER A 51 10.75 8.32 4.62
N LEU A 52 11.60 7.44 4.08
CA LEU A 52 12.66 6.76 4.84
C LEU A 52 13.64 7.75 5.50
N ASN A 53 13.99 8.83 4.80
CA ASN A 53 14.90 9.87 5.34
C ASN A 53 14.28 10.63 6.52
N VAL A 54 12.96 10.90 6.45
CA VAL A 54 12.21 11.56 7.52
C VAL A 54 12.15 10.66 8.75
N PHE A 55 11.91 9.37 8.57
CA PHE A 55 11.88 8.40 9.65
C PHE A 55 13.24 8.25 10.36
N ILE A 56 14.32 8.19 9.60
CA ILE A 56 15.68 8.20 10.16
C ILE A 56 15.89 9.47 11.00
N GLY A 57 15.46 10.62 10.49
CA GLY A 57 15.51 11.89 11.23
C GLY A 57 14.75 11.84 12.56
N ILE A 58 13.55 11.25 12.56
CA ILE A 58 12.74 11.08 13.78
C ILE A 58 13.44 10.14 14.78
N ILE A 59 13.99 9.01 14.31
CA ILE A 59 14.72 8.08 15.18
C ILE A 59 15.94 8.78 15.82
N VAL A 60 16.73 9.49 15.03
CA VAL A 60 17.88 10.24 15.52
C VAL A 60 17.43 11.29 16.56
N PHE A 61 16.35 12.02 16.30
CA PHE A 61 15.80 12.98 17.22
C PHE A 61 15.37 12.33 18.56
N VAL A 62 14.68 11.20 18.51
CA VAL A 62 14.25 10.44 19.71
C VAL A 62 15.46 9.94 20.49
N LEU A 63 16.51 9.44 19.81
CA LEU A 63 17.74 8.99 20.46
C LEU A 63 18.45 10.16 21.16
N VAL A 64 18.54 11.32 20.51
CA VAL A 64 19.12 12.54 21.12
C VAL A 64 18.29 12.99 22.33
N TRP A 65 16.97 12.98 22.21
CA TRP A 65 16.08 13.32 23.33
C TRP A 65 16.27 12.37 24.52
N LEU A 66 16.29 11.04 24.29
CA LEU A 66 16.53 10.07 25.34
C LEU A 66 17.91 10.25 25.97
N PHE A 67 18.95 10.49 25.17
CA PHE A 67 20.30 10.71 25.66
C PHE A 67 20.38 11.96 26.54
N VAL A 68 19.82 13.07 26.11
CA VAL A 68 19.82 14.33 26.85
C VAL A 68 18.99 14.23 28.13
N SER A 69 17.80 13.60 28.05
CA SER A 69 16.86 13.53 29.16
C SER A 69 17.26 12.48 30.20
N GLN A 70 17.78 11.32 29.79
CA GLN A 70 18.05 10.19 30.69
C GLN A 70 19.52 10.07 31.09
N VAL A 71 20.48 10.43 30.20
CA VAL A 71 21.90 10.24 30.46
C VAL A 71 22.55 11.51 30.98
N LEU A 72 22.24 12.67 30.37
CA LEU A 72 22.82 13.95 30.76
C LEU A 72 22.02 14.67 31.86
N GLU A 73 20.79 14.24 32.17
CA GLU A 73 19.87 14.80 33.15
C GLU A 73 19.75 16.33 33.07
N MET A 74 19.83 16.90 31.85
CA MET A 74 19.82 18.33 31.59
C MET A 74 18.39 18.89 31.72
N ARG A 75 18.07 19.55 32.86
CA ARG A 75 16.71 20.00 33.19
C ARG A 75 16.12 21.00 32.20
N LEU A 76 16.89 21.99 31.75
CA LEU A 76 16.38 23.04 30.84
C LEU A 76 16.21 22.49 29.40
N LEU A 77 17.22 21.82 28.89
CA LEU A 77 17.20 21.26 27.54
C LEU A 77 16.20 20.10 27.46
N GLY A 78 16.13 19.25 28.48
CA GLY A 78 15.13 18.19 28.60
C GLY A 78 13.71 18.75 28.55
N ALA A 79 13.38 19.78 29.32
CA ALA A 79 12.05 20.40 29.33
C ALA A 79 11.65 20.99 27.95
N ILE A 80 12.60 21.54 27.21
CA ILE A 80 12.35 22.05 25.85
C ILE A 80 12.09 20.87 24.89
N LEU A 81 12.92 19.83 24.94
CA LEU A 81 12.77 18.65 24.11
C LEU A 81 11.47 17.89 24.41
N ASP A 82 11.05 17.79 25.67
CA ASP A 82 9.78 17.17 26.08
C ASP A 82 8.58 17.88 25.44
N LYS A 83 8.60 19.23 25.42
CA LYS A 83 7.56 20.00 24.73
C LYS A 83 7.59 19.81 23.22
N LEU A 84 8.79 19.76 22.63
CA LEU A 84 8.94 19.48 21.20
C LEU A 84 8.43 18.08 20.84
N VAL A 85 8.70 17.06 21.66
CA VAL A 85 8.17 15.70 21.47
C VAL A 85 6.64 15.71 21.54
N SER A 86 6.04 16.40 22.54
CA SER A 86 4.58 16.47 22.71
C SER A 86 3.88 17.09 21.49
N VAL A 87 4.43 18.17 20.94
CA VAL A 87 3.89 18.81 19.72
C VAL A 87 4.27 18.00 18.49
N GLY A 88 5.46 17.41 18.48
CA GLY A 88 6.00 16.60 17.37
C GLY A 88 5.16 15.37 17.07
N VAL A 89 4.55 14.74 18.08
CA VAL A 89 3.65 13.58 17.87
C VAL A 89 2.48 13.96 16.96
N ILE A 90 1.87 15.13 17.17
CA ILE A 90 0.79 15.60 16.30
C ILE A 90 1.32 15.87 14.89
N GLY A 91 2.49 16.49 14.79
CA GLY A 91 3.15 16.73 13.50
C GLY A 91 3.47 15.43 12.74
N ILE A 92 3.91 14.40 13.45
CA ILE A 92 4.18 13.07 12.87
C ILE A 92 2.88 12.43 12.32
N ILE A 93 1.77 12.49 13.07
CA ILE A 93 0.48 11.96 12.62
C ILE A 93 0.04 12.64 11.33
N VAL A 94 0.16 13.98 11.25
CA VAL A 94 -0.17 14.74 10.04
C VAL A 94 0.77 14.41 8.88
N LEU A 95 2.08 14.28 9.16
CA LEU A 95 3.08 13.97 8.15
C LEU A 95 2.90 12.58 7.53
N PHE A 96 2.54 11.59 8.35
CA PHE A 96 2.34 10.20 7.92
C PHE A 96 0.87 9.85 7.69
N GLN A 97 -0.01 10.83 7.55
CA GLN A 97 -1.44 10.60 7.33
C GLN A 97 -1.71 9.72 6.10
N GLU A 98 -0.98 9.94 4.99
CA GLU A 98 -1.12 9.16 3.77
C GLU A 98 -0.62 7.73 3.92
N GLU A 99 0.53 7.53 4.60
CA GLU A 99 1.09 6.21 4.88
C GLU A 99 0.16 5.40 5.80
N ILE A 100 -0.39 6.03 6.83
CA ILE A 100 -1.36 5.40 7.74
C ILE A 100 -2.61 5.02 6.96
N ARG A 101 -3.13 5.92 6.11
CA ARG A 101 -4.29 5.65 5.25
C ARG A 101 -4.02 4.46 4.32
N ARG A 102 -2.87 4.47 3.62
CA ARG A 102 -2.44 3.38 2.74
C ARG A 102 -2.30 2.05 3.48
N PHE A 103 -1.71 2.07 4.67
CA PHE A 103 -1.58 0.90 5.53
C PHE A 103 -2.92 0.32 5.94
N LEU A 104 -3.86 1.15 6.39
CA LEU A 104 -5.21 0.71 6.77
C LEU A 104 -5.96 0.12 5.56
N TYR A 105 -5.83 0.73 4.37
CA TYR A 105 -6.39 0.16 3.14
C TYR A 105 -5.76 -1.20 2.80
N SER A 106 -4.44 -1.34 2.91
CA SER A 106 -3.76 -2.60 2.62
C SER A 106 -4.17 -3.71 3.59
N LEU A 107 -4.39 -3.38 4.87
CA LEU A 107 -4.93 -4.33 5.86
C LEU A 107 -6.35 -4.77 5.50
N GLY A 108 -7.22 -3.84 5.10
CA GLY A 108 -8.60 -4.12 4.70
C GLY A 108 -8.70 -4.90 3.37
N ALA A 109 -7.76 -4.72 2.47
CA ALA A 109 -7.72 -5.38 1.16
C ALA A 109 -7.14 -6.81 1.22
N HIS A 110 -6.50 -7.22 2.33
CA HIS A 110 -5.94 -8.57 2.44
C HIS A 110 -7.05 -9.63 2.47
N GLN A 111 -7.01 -10.56 1.51
CA GLN A 111 -7.97 -11.68 1.38
C GLN A 111 -8.23 -12.47 2.67
N ARG A 112 -7.26 -12.54 3.57
CA ARG A 112 -7.42 -13.22 4.87
C ARG A 112 -8.39 -12.48 5.80
N PHE A 113 -8.42 -11.14 5.76
CA PHE A 113 -9.43 -10.36 6.49
C PHE A 113 -10.81 -10.43 5.83
N ARG A 114 -10.88 -10.52 4.50
CA ARG A 114 -12.13 -10.77 3.78
C ARG A 114 -12.72 -12.14 4.10
N ALA A 115 -11.90 -13.18 4.26
CA ALA A 115 -12.35 -14.50 4.71
C ALA A 115 -12.93 -14.44 6.13
N PHE A 116 -12.36 -13.65 7.04
CA PHE A 116 -12.91 -13.41 8.37
C PHE A 116 -14.19 -12.54 8.33
N ALA A 117 -14.22 -11.50 7.53
CA ALA A 117 -15.40 -10.65 7.35
C ALA A 117 -16.56 -11.40 6.69
N ASN A 118 -16.28 -12.31 5.74
CA ASN A 118 -17.28 -13.17 5.09
C ASN A 118 -17.88 -14.23 6.02
N LEU A 119 -17.22 -14.55 7.13
CA LEU A 119 -17.80 -15.37 8.21
C LEU A 119 -18.89 -14.62 9.01
N PHE A 120 -18.85 -13.28 9.02
CA PHE A 120 -19.82 -12.44 9.74
C PHE A 120 -20.83 -11.73 8.84
N VAL A 121 -20.52 -11.54 7.56
CA VAL A 121 -21.42 -10.92 6.56
C VAL A 121 -21.67 -11.97 5.50
N GLY A 122 -22.84 -12.61 5.53
CA GLY A 122 -23.22 -13.70 4.64
C GLY A 122 -22.79 -13.49 3.18
N ALA A 123 -22.25 -14.54 2.63
CA ALA A 123 -21.81 -14.81 1.26
C ALA A 123 -22.03 -13.66 0.25
N SER A 124 -21.01 -12.84 0.06
CA SER A 124 -20.90 -12.09 -1.20
C SER A 124 -20.64 -13.09 -2.32
N LYS A 125 -21.57 -13.13 -3.28
CA LYS A 125 -21.45 -13.88 -4.52
C LYS A 125 -20.03 -13.74 -5.07
N GLU A 126 -19.36 -14.87 -5.30
CA GLU A 126 -18.17 -14.92 -6.15
C GLU A 126 -18.45 -14.08 -7.40
N LYS A 127 -17.71 -13.00 -7.56
CA LYS A 127 -17.68 -12.25 -8.81
C LYS A 127 -16.92 -13.13 -9.80
N ILE A 128 -17.62 -14.07 -10.42
CA ILE A 128 -17.15 -14.72 -11.63
C ILE A 128 -17.04 -13.59 -12.64
N VAL A 129 -15.82 -13.14 -12.89
CA VAL A 129 -15.58 -12.19 -14.00
C VAL A 129 -15.73 -13.00 -15.26
N ASP A 130 -16.87 -12.79 -15.95
CA ASP A 130 -17.17 -13.48 -17.20
C ASP A 130 -16.07 -13.23 -18.22
N LYS A 131 -15.69 -14.28 -18.96
CA LYS A 131 -14.82 -14.15 -20.15
C LYS A 131 -15.29 -13.06 -21.10
N GLU A 132 -16.59 -12.76 -21.11
CA GLU A 132 -17.22 -11.64 -21.84
C GLU A 132 -16.65 -10.26 -21.48
N THR A 133 -16.13 -10.08 -20.26
CA THR A 133 -15.53 -8.80 -19.81
C THR A 133 -14.04 -8.72 -20.19
N ILE A 134 -13.32 -9.82 -20.09
CA ILE A 134 -11.87 -9.88 -20.31
C ILE A 134 -11.53 -9.85 -21.81
N MET A 135 -12.24 -10.65 -22.62
CA MET A 135 -11.91 -10.83 -24.03
C MET A 135 -11.93 -9.52 -24.83
N PRO A 136 -12.91 -8.60 -24.69
CA PRO A 136 -12.86 -7.31 -25.38
C PRO A 136 -11.64 -6.46 -25.02
N ILE A 137 -11.16 -6.53 -23.78
CA ILE A 137 -9.96 -5.80 -23.34
C ILE A 137 -8.72 -6.40 -24.02
N VAL A 138 -8.60 -7.74 -24.00
CA VAL A 138 -7.46 -8.44 -24.62
C VAL A 138 -7.40 -8.17 -26.12
N MET A 139 -8.54 -8.28 -26.81
CA MET A 139 -8.61 -8.05 -28.26
C MET A 139 -8.27 -6.59 -28.61
N ALA A 140 -8.80 -5.62 -27.87
CA ALA A 140 -8.42 -4.22 -28.06
C ALA A 140 -6.92 -4.00 -27.87
N CYS A 141 -6.31 -4.59 -26.83
CA CYS A 141 -4.87 -4.48 -26.59
C CYS A 141 -4.04 -5.09 -27.74
N ILE A 142 -4.51 -6.20 -28.35
CA ILE A 142 -3.84 -6.82 -29.50
C ILE A 142 -3.90 -5.91 -30.73
N ASP A 143 -5.07 -5.33 -31.04
CA ASP A 143 -5.23 -4.48 -32.21
C ASP A 143 -4.49 -3.14 -32.03
N LEU A 144 -4.54 -2.53 -30.85
CA LEU A 144 -3.71 -1.37 -30.50
C LEU A 144 -2.21 -1.68 -30.59
N SER A 145 -1.79 -2.86 -30.14
CA SER A 145 -0.41 -3.36 -30.25
C SER A 145 0.05 -3.47 -31.72
N ARG A 146 -0.77 -4.07 -32.58
CA ARG A 146 -0.48 -4.18 -34.02
C ARG A 146 -0.37 -2.83 -34.70
N GLY A 147 -1.24 -1.89 -34.32
CA GLY A 147 -1.24 -0.52 -34.83
C GLY A 147 -0.18 0.39 -34.18
N LYS A 148 0.57 -0.11 -33.20
CA LYS A 148 1.45 0.71 -32.36
C LYS A 148 0.76 1.95 -31.80
N VAL A 149 -0.46 1.78 -31.33
CA VAL A 149 -1.26 2.81 -30.69
C VAL A 149 -1.04 2.72 -29.18
N GLY A 150 -0.54 3.79 -28.58
CA GLY A 150 -0.32 3.88 -27.14
C GLY A 150 -1.63 3.83 -26.36
N ALA A 151 -1.70 2.98 -25.34
CA ALA A 151 -2.87 2.88 -24.47
C ALA A 151 -2.48 2.69 -23.02
N LEU A 152 -3.32 3.20 -22.11
CA LEU A 152 -3.19 3.00 -20.67
C LEU A 152 -4.57 2.70 -20.09
N ILE A 153 -4.77 1.43 -19.71
CA ILE A 153 -6.03 0.91 -19.21
C ILE A 153 -5.84 0.51 -17.75
N VAL A 154 -6.66 1.06 -16.85
CA VAL A 154 -6.61 0.75 -15.42
C VAL A 154 -7.90 0.07 -15.00
N ILE A 155 -7.79 -1.08 -14.35
CA ILE A 155 -8.91 -1.86 -13.84
C ILE A 155 -8.93 -1.73 -12.32
N GLU A 156 -9.99 -1.10 -11.80
CA GLU A 156 -10.23 -0.97 -10.37
C GLU A 156 -10.51 -2.34 -9.74
N ARG A 157 -10.02 -2.55 -8.53
CA ARG A 157 -10.24 -3.79 -7.77
C ARG A 157 -10.87 -3.53 -6.40
N GLY A 158 -10.10 -3.63 -5.34
CA GLY A 158 -10.57 -3.43 -3.97
C GLY A 158 -10.53 -1.99 -3.51
N ILE A 159 -9.54 -1.23 -3.99
CA ILE A 159 -9.36 0.19 -3.70
C ILE A 159 -10.07 1.00 -4.77
N ARG A 160 -11.00 1.87 -4.34
CA ARG A 160 -11.75 2.76 -5.25
C ARG A 160 -10.83 3.82 -5.84
N LEU A 161 -11.07 4.14 -7.09
CA LEU A 161 -10.32 5.13 -7.87
C LEU A 161 -11.18 6.37 -8.21
N ASP A 162 -12.16 6.72 -7.36
CA ASP A 162 -13.06 7.84 -7.64
C ASP A 162 -12.29 9.15 -7.86
N ASP A 163 -11.28 9.44 -7.04
CA ASP A 163 -10.43 10.63 -7.17
C ASP A 163 -9.71 10.70 -8.55
N ILE A 164 -9.39 9.54 -9.13
CA ILE A 164 -8.79 9.44 -10.46
C ILE A 164 -9.85 9.59 -11.54
N VAL A 165 -11.01 8.94 -11.37
CA VAL A 165 -12.15 9.03 -12.30
C VAL A 165 -12.60 10.47 -12.48
N ASP A 166 -12.63 11.26 -11.41
CA ASP A 166 -13.06 12.66 -11.41
C ASP A 166 -12.09 13.60 -12.16
N THR A 167 -10.87 13.13 -12.50
CA THR A 167 -9.91 13.90 -13.31
C THR A 167 -10.14 13.77 -14.81
N GLY A 168 -10.95 12.81 -15.26
CA GLY A 168 -11.19 12.51 -16.67
C GLY A 168 -12.64 12.73 -17.08
N ASP A 169 -12.92 12.41 -18.34
CA ASP A 169 -14.27 12.47 -18.91
C ASP A 169 -15.06 11.19 -18.59
N VAL A 170 -16.25 11.36 -18.01
CA VAL A 170 -17.13 10.23 -17.66
C VAL A 170 -17.72 9.62 -18.91
N ILE A 171 -17.47 8.34 -19.15
CA ILE A 171 -17.97 7.55 -20.30
C ILE A 171 -19.17 6.71 -19.92
N ASP A 172 -19.08 6.03 -18.79
CA ASP A 172 -20.08 5.10 -18.23
C ASP A 172 -20.69 4.12 -19.26
N ALA A 173 -19.85 3.45 -20.04
CA ALA A 173 -20.23 2.51 -21.09
C ALA A 173 -19.88 1.06 -20.76
N ARG A 174 -20.53 0.08 -21.40
CA ARG A 174 -20.12 -1.32 -21.34
C ARG A 174 -18.76 -1.50 -22.01
N ILE A 175 -17.95 -2.42 -21.49
CA ILE A 175 -16.66 -2.77 -22.08
C ILE A 175 -16.89 -3.34 -23.48
N ASN A 176 -16.29 -2.69 -24.47
CA ASN A 176 -16.40 -3.06 -25.87
C ASN A 176 -15.06 -2.77 -26.57
N GLN A 177 -14.57 -3.72 -27.35
CA GLN A 177 -13.29 -3.62 -28.06
C GLN A 177 -13.20 -2.33 -28.89
N ARG A 178 -14.19 -2.07 -29.76
CA ARG A 178 -14.20 -0.90 -30.65
C ARG A 178 -14.23 0.41 -29.89
N LEU A 179 -14.91 0.46 -28.75
CA LEU A 179 -14.95 1.64 -27.91
C LEU A 179 -13.57 1.92 -27.29
N ILE A 180 -12.87 0.88 -26.82
CA ILE A 180 -11.50 1.00 -26.30
C ILE A 180 -10.56 1.52 -27.39
N GLU A 181 -10.64 0.95 -28.62
CA GLU A 181 -9.83 1.38 -29.75
C GLU A 181 -10.12 2.84 -30.14
N ASN A 182 -11.39 3.28 -30.09
CA ASN A 182 -11.77 4.68 -30.34
C ASN A 182 -11.28 5.65 -29.26
N ILE A 183 -11.31 5.25 -27.98
CA ILE A 183 -10.79 6.06 -26.89
C ILE A 183 -9.29 6.35 -27.12
N PHE A 184 -8.51 5.32 -27.50
CA PHE A 184 -7.07 5.46 -27.73
C PHE A 184 -6.69 5.83 -29.15
N PHE A 185 -7.67 6.10 -30.01
CA PHE A 185 -7.39 6.54 -31.37
C PHE A 185 -6.54 7.82 -31.33
N LYS A 186 -5.42 7.80 -32.05
CA LYS A 186 -4.49 8.92 -32.14
C LYS A 186 -5.23 10.16 -32.65
N ASN A 187 -5.12 11.27 -31.94
CA ASN A 187 -5.84 12.53 -32.14
C ASN A 187 -7.29 12.57 -31.57
N SER A 188 -7.77 11.55 -30.88
CA SER A 188 -8.96 11.67 -30.05
C SER A 188 -8.64 12.51 -28.79
N PRO A 189 -9.51 13.40 -28.32
CA PRO A 189 -9.30 14.11 -27.04
C PRO A 189 -9.11 13.17 -25.84
N LEU A 190 -9.66 11.95 -25.91
CA LEU A 190 -9.68 10.98 -24.81
C LEU A 190 -8.42 10.10 -24.72
N HIS A 191 -7.52 10.13 -25.74
CA HIS A 191 -6.37 9.23 -25.79
C HIS A 191 -5.22 9.64 -24.85
N ASP A 192 -5.20 10.92 -24.44
CA ASP A 192 -4.18 11.43 -23.53
C ASP A 192 -4.63 11.22 -22.07
N GLY A 193 -4.08 10.21 -21.44
CA GLY A 193 -4.44 9.80 -20.10
C GLY A 193 -4.79 8.31 -20.00
N ALA A 194 -5.44 7.95 -18.91
CA ALA A 194 -5.85 6.59 -18.64
C ALA A 194 -7.36 6.39 -18.84
N MET A 195 -7.72 5.21 -19.31
CA MET A 195 -9.10 4.73 -19.28
C MET A 195 -9.29 3.89 -18.01
N ILE A 196 -10.30 4.23 -17.21
CA ILE A 196 -10.60 3.54 -15.95
C ILE A 196 -11.79 2.60 -16.14
N ILE A 197 -11.60 1.35 -15.77
CA ILE A 197 -12.64 0.31 -15.74
C ILE A 197 -13.01 0.03 -14.30
N VAL A 198 -14.32 0.14 -13.98
CA VAL A 198 -14.88 -0.20 -12.68
C VAL A 198 -15.92 -1.29 -12.87
N GLY A 199 -15.69 -2.45 -12.26
CA GLY A 199 -16.55 -3.62 -12.45
C GLY A 199 -16.59 -4.08 -13.91
N LYS A 200 -17.76 -3.96 -14.57
CA LYS A 200 -17.97 -4.37 -15.98
C LYS A 200 -18.19 -3.16 -16.91
N ARG A 201 -17.72 -1.96 -16.50
CA ARG A 201 -17.96 -0.73 -17.28
C ARG A 201 -16.68 0.09 -17.42
N ILE A 202 -16.53 0.72 -18.57
CA ILE A 202 -15.59 1.83 -18.78
C ILE A 202 -16.20 3.04 -18.08
N ARG A 203 -15.59 3.47 -16.98
CA ARG A 203 -16.11 4.52 -16.13
C ARG A 203 -15.75 5.91 -16.64
N ALA A 204 -14.48 6.10 -16.98
CA ALA A 204 -13.94 7.36 -17.49
C ALA A 204 -12.75 7.13 -18.42
N ALA A 205 -12.39 8.14 -19.21
CA ALA A 205 -11.21 8.17 -20.05
C ALA A 205 -10.52 9.53 -19.95
N GLY A 206 -9.26 9.64 -20.42
CA GLY A 206 -8.46 10.86 -20.27
C GLY A 206 -8.07 11.16 -18.81
N CYS A 207 -8.11 10.15 -17.93
CA CYS A 207 -7.83 10.33 -16.52
C CYS A 207 -6.33 10.53 -16.26
N ILE A 208 -6.02 11.41 -15.28
CA ILE A 208 -4.67 11.74 -14.86
C ILE A 208 -4.23 10.77 -13.75
N LEU A 209 -3.10 10.09 -13.96
CA LEU A 209 -2.54 9.15 -12.98
C LEU A 209 -1.30 9.72 -12.29
N PRO A 210 -1.04 9.28 -11.04
CA PRO A 210 0.24 9.55 -10.38
C PRO A 210 1.38 8.88 -11.16
N VAL A 211 2.45 9.63 -11.39
CA VAL A 211 3.64 9.14 -12.10
C VAL A 211 4.68 8.64 -11.13
N SER A 212 5.10 7.39 -11.27
CA SER A 212 6.20 6.85 -10.45
C SER A 212 7.52 7.57 -10.78
N HIS A 213 8.18 8.05 -9.74
CA HIS A 213 9.50 8.66 -9.84
C HIS A 213 10.64 7.67 -9.56
N ASN A 214 10.34 6.37 -9.57
CA ASN A 214 11.36 5.36 -9.33
C ASN A 214 12.45 5.44 -10.43
N HIS A 215 13.70 5.57 -10.01
CA HIS A 215 14.85 5.66 -10.90
C HIS A 215 15.26 4.30 -11.49
N ASP A 216 14.81 3.20 -10.91
CA ASP A 216 15.09 1.84 -11.37
C ASP A 216 14.24 1.42 -12.58
N ILE A 217 13.33 2.27 -13.05
CA ILE A 217 12.53 2.01 -14.25
C ILE A 217 13.45 2.16 -15.46
N PRO A 218 13.54 1.14 -16.35
CA PRO A 218 14.29 1.23 -17.59
C PRO A 218 13.93 2.51 -18.35
N LYS A 219 14.94 3.23 -18.86
CA LYS A 219 14.74 4.51 -19.58
C LYS A 219 13.89 4.35 -20.86
N GLU A 220 13.83 3.14 -21.38
CA GLU A 220 13.05 2.75 -22.54
C GLU A 220 11.52 2.77 -22.28
N LEU A 221 11.11 2.83 -21.03
CA LEU A 221 9.69 2.88 -20.65
C LEU A 221 9.22 4.32 -20.55
N GLY A 222 8.29 4.69 -21.45
CA GLY A 222 7.73 6.04 -21.56
C GLY A 222 6.78 6.42 -20.39
N LEU A 223 6.16 7.60 -20.50
CA LEU A 223 5.31 8.18 -19.44
C LEU A 223 4.12 7.28 -19.08
N ARG A 224 3.47 6.61 -20.05
CA ARG A 224 2.37 5.68 -19.78
C ARG A 224 2.80 4.51 -18.89
N HIS A 225 3.99 3.99 -19.05
CA HIS A 225 4.51 2.96 -18.15
C HIS A 225 4.77 3.51 -16.74
N ARG A 226 5.36 4.71 -16.65
CA ARG A 226 5.60 5.34 -15.35
C ARG A 226 4.29 5.63 -14.60
N ALA A 227 3.26 6.04 -15.31
CA ALA A 227 1.93 6.24 -14.76
C ALA A 227 1.28 4.91 -14.33
N ALA A 228 1.39 3.85 -15.15
CA ALA A 228 0.94 2.52 -14.80
C ALA A 228 1.60 1.98 -13.54
N LEU A 229 2.92 2.20 -13.40
CA LEU A 229 3.63 1.80 -12.19
C LEU A 229 3.16 2.62 -10.98
N GLY A 230 3.01 3.93 -11.13
CA GLY A 230 2.55 4.82 -10.07
C GLY A 230 1.21 4.37 -9.50
N ILE A 231 0.20 4.20 -10.34
CA ILE A 231 -1.12 3.75 -9.86
C ILE A 231 -1.08 2.34 -9.27
N SER A 232 -0.23 1.43 -9.77
CA SER A 232 -0.08 0.09 -9.21
C SER A 232 0.69 0.04 -7.89
N GLN A 233 1.45 1.09 -7.55
CA GLN A 233 2.09 1.28 -6.26
C GLN A 233 1.12 1.88 -5.23
N ASP A 234 0.24 2.78 -5.70
CA ASP A 234 -0.68 3.54 -4.86
C ASP A 234 -2.00 2.82 -4.59
N SER A 235 -2.30 1.80 -5.41
CA SER A 235 -3.53 1.01 -5.29
C SER A 235 -3.29 -0.49 -5.59
N ASP A 236 -4.35 -1.28 -5.47
CA ASP A 236 -4.36 -2.69 -5.90
C ASP A 236 -4.85 -2.87 -7.35
N ALA A 237 -4.98 -1.78 -8.10
CA ALA A 237 -5.45 -1.79 -9.47
C ALA A 237 -4.50 -2.55 -10.41
N ILE A 238 -5.05 -3.04 -11.51
CA ILE A 238 -4.29 -3.62 -12.63
C ILE A 238 -4.15 -2.55 -13.69
N ALA A 239 -2.91 -2.17 -14.04
CA ALA A 239 -2.65 -1.20 -15.10
C ALA A 239 -2.04 -1.90 -16.32
N ILE A 240 -2.71 -1.83 -17.47
CA ILE A 240 -2.29 -2.40 -18.74
C ILE A 240 -1.75 -1.26 -19.61
N VAL A 241 -0.58 -1.45 -20.19
CA VAL A 241 0.05 -0.49 -21.10
C VAL A 241 0.31 -1.13 -22.45
N VAL A 242 -0.06 -0.43 -23.51
CA VAL A 242 0.39 -0.72 -24.88
C VAL A 242 1.38 0.38 -25.27
N SER A 243 2.58 -0.03 -25.66
CA SER A 243 3.64 0.91 -26.07
C SER A 243 3.40 1.43 -27.48
N GLU A 244 3.41 2.72 -27.67
CA GLU A 244 3.33 3.35 -29.00
C GLU A 244 4.60 3.21 -29.83
N GLU A 245 5.74 2.95 -29.19
CA GLU A 245 7.01 2.77 -29.88
C GLU A 245 7.20 1.35 -30.37
N THR A 246 6.99 0.39 -29.47
CA THR A 246 7.28 -1.02 -29.74
C THR A 246 6.04 -1.87 -30.06
N GLY A 247 4.85 -1.39 -29.67
CA GLY A 247 3.62 -2.19 -29.67
C GLY A 247 3.56 -3.20 -28.53
N GLY A 248 4.57 -3.22 -27.64
CA GLY A 248 4.63 -4.18 -26.54
C GLY A 248 3.50 -3.98 -25.53
N ILE A 249 2.83 -5.08 -25.15
CA ILE A 249 1.81 -5.07 -24.11
C ILE A 249 2.50 -5.37 -22.77
N SER A 250 2.23 -4.57 -21.75
CA SER A 250 2.80 -4.71 -20.41
C SER A 250 1.69 -4.56 -19.36
N VAL A 251 1.86 -5.20 -18.20
CA VAL A 251 0.94 -5.07 -17.07
C VAL A 251 1.74 -4.69 -15.82
N ALA A 252 1.27 -3.69 -15.10
CA ALA A 252 1.78 -3.31 -13.79
C ALA A 252 0.77 -3.70 -12.70
N ILE A 253 1.24 -4.44 -11.68
CA ILE A 253 0.45 -4.89 -10.53
C ILE A 253 1.33 -4.80 -9.29
N LYS A 254 0.84 -4.18 -8.20
CA LYS A 254 1.55 -4.09 -6.92
C LYS A 254 2.98 -3.54 -7.05
N GLY A 255 3.17 -2.53 -7.90
CA GLY A 255 4.46 -1.91 -8.12
C GLY A 255 5.47 -2.71 -8.94
N ALA A 256 5.05 -3.78 -9.62
CA ALA A 256 5.92 -4.60 -10.45
C ALA A 256 5.38 -4.74 -11.88
N PHE A 257 6.29 -4.73 -12.86
CA PHE A 257 5.96 -4.93 -14.27
C PHE A 257 6.10 -6.37 -14.72
N GLN A 258 5.17 -6.77 -15.60
CA GLN A 258 5.33 -7.90 -16.49
C GLN A 258 5.34 -7.33 -17.93
N LEU A 259 6.49 -7.39 -18.59
CA LEU A 259 6.73 -6.74 -19.88
C LEU A 259 6.57 -7.72 -21.05
N ARG A 260 6.19 -7.19 -22.22
CA ARG A 260 6.13 -7.93 -23.51
C ARG A 260 5.26 -9.18 -23.43
N LEU A 261 4.04 -9.00 -22.96
CA LEU A 261 3.08 -10.09 -22.80
C LEU A 261 2.49 -10.52 -24.14
N SER A 262 2.30 -11.83 -24.31
CA SER A 262 1.44 -12.37 -25.36
C SER A 262 -0.04 -12.21 -24.96
N ALA A 263 -0.94 -12.29 -25.96
CA ALA A 263 -2.38 -12.25 -25.72
C ALA A 263 -2.85 -13.27 -24.68
N GLU A 264 -2.36 -14.50 -24.79
CA GLU A 264 -2.68 -15.60 -23.89
C GLU A 264 -2.21 -15.31 -22.44
N LYS A 265 -0.99 -14.75 -22.28
CA LYS A 265 -0.49 -14.37 -20.97
C LYS A 265 -1.29 -13.23 -20.38
N LEU A 266 -1.68 -12.23 -21.18
CA LEU A 266 -2.54 -11.14 -20.74
C LEU A 266 -3.89 -11.66 -20.27
N GLU A 267 -4.55 -12.53 -21.04
CA GLU A 267 -5.82 -13.18 -20.67
C GLU A 267 -5.70 -13.93 -19.34
N ASN A 268 -4.65 -14.73 -19.18
CA ASN A 268 -4.41 -15.50 -17.96
C ASN A 268 -4.20 -14.60 -16.73
N ILE A 269 -3.43 -13.52 -16.87
CA ILE A 269 -3.22 -12.53 -15.79
C ILE A 269 -4.54 -11.89 -15.40
N LEU A 270 -5.31 -11.38 -16.38
CA LEU A 270 -6.59 -10.74 -16.13
C LEU A 270 -7.60 -11.70 -15.50
N SER A 271 -7.68 -12.93 -16.01
CA SER A 271 -8.56 -13.97 -15.45
C SER A 271 -8.21 -14.29 -14.01
N LYS A 272 -6.93 -14.35 -13.67
CA LYS A 272 -6.46 -14.62 -12.30
C LYS A 272 -6.69 -13.44 -11.37
N GLU A 273 -6.31 -12.25 -11.79
CA GLU A 273 -6.27 -11.07 -10.91
C GLU A 273 -7.64 -10.38 -10.78
N MET A 274 -8.54 -10.52 -11.76
CA MET A 274 -9.91 -9.99 -11.67
C MET A 274 -10.88 -10.92 -10.93
N ASN A 275 -10.55 -12.21 -10.77
CA ASN A 275 -11.34 -13.19 -9.99
C ASN A 275 -10.96 -13.21 -8.50
N LEU A 276 -9.99 -12.40 -8.08
CA LEU A 276 -9.58 -12.18 -6.70
C LEU A 276 -10.40 -11.00 -6.07
#